data_ff2f9615edc8ece692a189bf22ae048a
#
_entry.id   ff2f9615edc8ece692a189bf22ae048a
#
_cell.length_a   1.000
_cell.length_b   1.000
_cell.length_c   1.000
_cell.angle_alpha   90.00
_cell.angle_beta   90.00
_cell.angle_gamma   90.00
#
_symmetry.space_group_name_H-M   'P 1'
#
loop_
_entity.id
_entity.type
_entity.pdbx_description
1 polymer ?
#
loop_
_entity_poly.entity_id
_entity_poly.type
_entity_poly.pdbx_seq_one_letter_code
_entity_poly.pdbx_strand_id
1 'polypeptide(L)'
;IVFLVRKGNPKKIKDWGDLARPGIAVITPNPKTSGGARWNYLAAWAWALKQPGGNAATAEEYLGKLFKNVPVLDTGARGSLTTFAQRGIGDVMISWENEAFLASRELGKDKFEIVVPTVSILAEPPVAVVDKVAVRRGSTAYLEYLYSKEGQEIVARHYYRPRDPEVAAKYASTFPRINLVTIADFGGWAKAHATHFADGGTFDRIYAR
;
A
#
# COMPACT_ATOMS: atom_id res chain seq x y z
N ILE A 1 -0.44 0.56 4.14
CA ILE A 1 -0.41 -0.68 3.35
C ILE A 1 -0.74 -1.83 4.28
N VAL A 2 -1.60 -2.75 3.84
CA VAL A 2 -2.03 -3.95 4.55
C VAL A 2 -2.02 -5.16 3.60
N PHE A 3 -2.28 -6.35 4.11
CA PHE A 3 -2.45 -7.55 3.30
C PHE A 3 -3.92 -7.96 3.30
N LEU A 4 -4.44 -8.26 2.12
CA LEU A 4 -5.72 -8.94 1.96
C LEU A 4 -5.44 -10.42 1.69
N VAL A 5 -5.93 -11.29 2.56
CA VAL A 5 -5.73 -12.74 2.46
C VAL A 5 -7.07 -13.45 2.27
N ARG A 6 -7.02 -14.70 1.84
CA ARG A 6 -8.20 -15.55 1.75
C ARG A 6 -8.79 -15.82 3.15
N LYS A 7 -10.09 -16.05 3.24
CA LYS A 7 -10.77 -16.35 4.49
C LYS A 7 -10.10 -17.52 5.24
N GLY A 8 -9.94 -17.34 6.55
CA GLY A 8 -9.24 -18.31 7.39
C GLY A 8 -7.72 -18.31 7.25
N ASN A 9 -7.17 -17.40 6.45
CA ASN A 9 -5.74 -17.23 6.24
C ASN A 9 -4.97 -18.58 6.10
N PRO A 10 -5.31 -19.41 5.09
CA PRO A 10 -4.81 -20.79 5.00
C PRO A 10 -3.27 -20.87 4.88
N LYS A 11 -2.64 -19.81 4.40
CA LYS A 11 -1.17 -19.70 4.29
C LYS A 11 -0.51 -19.11 5.53
N LYS A 12 -1.29 -18.77 6.56
CA LYS A 12 -0.82 -18.20 7.83
C LYS A 12 0.08 -16.99 7.64
N ILE A 13 -0.32 -16.08 6.76
CA ILE A 13 0.37 -14.81 6.50
C ILE A 13 0.15 -13.89 7.70
N LYS A 14 1.22 -13.43 8.34
CA LYS A 14 1.19 -12.55 9.51
C LYS A 14 1.94 -11.24 9.28
N ASP A 15 3.04 -11.31 8.53
CA ASP A 15 3.89 -10.15 8.29
C ASP A 15 4.64 -10.27 6.96
N TRP A 16 5.39 -9.26 6.60
CA TRP A 16 6.16 -9.15 5.36
C TRP A 16 7.07 -10.35 5.10
N GLY A 17 7.72 -10.91 6.15
CA GLY A 17 8.59 -12.07 6.01
C GLY A 17 7.90 -13.29 5.40
N ASP A 18 6.61 -13.44 5.64
CA ASP A 18 5.83 -14.55 5.11
C ASP A 18 5.65 -14.47 3.59
N LEU A 19 5.70 -13.25 3.01
CA LEU A 19 5.53 -13.03 1.58
C LEU A 19 6.72 -13.55 0.75
N ALA A 20 7.87 -13.71 1.37
CA ALA A 20 9.07 -14.27 0.72
C ALA A 20 9.21 -15.80 0.87
N ARG A 21 8.27 -16.45 1.58
CA ARG A 21 8.30 -17.92 1.72
C ARG A 21 8.00 -18.61 0.39
N PRO A 22 8.69 -19.72 0.07
CA PRO A 22 8.35 -20.54 -1.09
C PRO A 22 6.88 -21.00 -1.08
N GLY A 23 6.22 -20.98 -2.23
CA GLY A 23 4.84 -21.46 -2.38
C GLY A 23 3.78 -20.47 -1.91
N ILE A 24 4.15 -19.22 -1.65
CA ILE A 24 3.21 -18.10 -1.46
C ILE A 24 3.06 -17.37 -2.79
N ALA A 25 1.85 -17.18 -3.25
CA ALA A 25 1.56 -16.36 -4.44
C ALA A 25 1.10 -14.96 -4.00
N VAL A 26 1.93 -13.95 -4.28
CA VAL A 26 1.72 -12.55 -3.89
C VAL A 26 1.15 -11.76 -5.08
N ILE A 27 0.10 -11.00 -4.87
CA ILE A 27 -0.44 -10.07 -5.85
C ILE A 27 -0.11 -8.64 -5.45
N THR A 28 0.53 -7.92 -6.34
CA THR A 28 0.83 -6.49 -6.23
C THR A 28 0.97 -5.90 -7.63
N PRO A 29 0.59 -4.64 -7.85
CA PRO A 29 0.78 -4.02 -9.15
C PRO A 29 2.26 -3.68 -9.41
N ASN A 30 2.57 -3.34 -10.67
CA ASN A 30 3.91 -3.02 -11.11
C ASN A 30 4.35 -1.62 -10.64
N PRO A 31 5.47 -1.47 -9.90
CA PRO A 31 5.99 -0.17 -9.46
C PRO A 31 6.43 0.77 -10.59
N LYS A 32 6.64 0.27 -11.80
CA LYS A 32 6.95 1.11 -12.97
C LYS A 32 5.72 1.85 -13.50
N THR A 33 4.52 1.28 -13.32
CA THR A 33 3.27 1.82 -13.89
C THR A 33 2.27 2.30 -12.85
N SER A 34 2.39 1.86 -11.60
CA SER A 34 1.44 2.13 -10.51
C SER A 34 2.08 2.91 -9.36
N GLY A 35 1.54 4.08 -9.06
CA GLY A 35 1.92 4.83 -7.85
C GLY A 35 1.63 4.05 -6.56
N GLY A 36 0.51 3.32 -6.50
CA GLY A 36 0.17 2.45 -5.37
C GLY A 36 1.21 1.36 -5.13
N ALA A 37 1.72 0.76 -6.20
CA ALA A 37 2.76 -0.26 -6.10
C ALA A 37 4.09 0.28 -5.55
N ARG A 38 4.40 1.56 -5.80
CA ARG A 38 5.58 2.20 -5.20
C ARG A 38 5.48 2.28 -3.69
N TRP A 39 4.31 2.59 -3.15
CA TRP A 39 4.04 2.55 -1.72
C TRP A 39 4.16 1.13 -1.15
N ASN A 40 3.63 0.12 -1.85
CA ASN A 40 3.75 -1.28 -1.45
C ASN A 40 5.23 -1.71 -1.37
N TYR A 41 6.00 -1.39 -2.41
CA TYR A 41 7.44 -1.68 -2.48
C TYR A 41 8.21 -1.00 -1.35
N LEU A 42 7.98 0.31 -1.12
CA LEU A 42 8.68 1.05 -0.08
C LEU A 42 8.32 0.56 1.33
N ALA A 43 7.08 0.13 1.57
CA ALA A 43 6.70 -0.48 2.84
C ALA A 43 7.46 -1.80 3.09
N ALA A 44 7.55 -2.66 2.08
CA ALA A 44 8.31 -3.91 2.12
C ALA A 44 9.80 -3.66 2.35
N TRP A 45 10.38 -2.69 1.66
CA TRP A 45 11.75 -2.25 1.84
C TRP A 45 12.03 -1.76 3.27
N ALA A 46 11.16 -0.89 3.80
CA ALA A 46 11.29 -0.37 5.15
C ALA A 46 11.23 -1.47 6.22
N TRP A 47 10.35 -2.46 6.03
CA TRP A 47 10.31 -3.61 6.93
C TRP A 47 11.64 -4.36 6.91
N ALA A 48 12.20 -4.63 5.73
CA ALA A 48 13.47 -5.35 5.60
C ALA A 48 14.64 -4.60 6.26
N LEU A 49 14.68 -3.27 6.12
CA LEU A 49 15.70 -2.44 6.80
C LEU A 49 15.60 -2.51 8.33
N LYS A 50 14.43 -2.76 8.89
CA LYS A 50 14.21 -2.85 10.34
C LYS A 50 14.49 -4.24 10.92
N GLN A 51 14.82 -5.23 10.09
CA GLN A 51 15.21 -6.53 10.59
C GLN A 51 16.64 -6.51 11.17
N PRO A 52 17.00 -7.44 12.05
CA PRO A 52 18.36 -7.57 12.56
C PRO A 52 19.37 -7.66 11.41
N GLY A 53 20.37 -6.78 11.40
CA GLY A 53 21.34 -6.67 10.30
C GLY A 53 20.82 -6.05 9.03
N GLY A 54 19.62 -5.44 9.07
CA GLY A 54 18.95 -4.82 7.93
C GLY A 54 19.77 -3.69 7.30
N ASN A 55 19.99 -3.78 5.99
CA ASN A 55 20.66 -2.79 5.17
C ASN A 55 20.13 -2.86 3.73
N ALA A 56 20.63 -2.01 2.85
CA ALA A 56 20.16 -1.95 1.46
C ALA A 56 20.32 -3.29 0.70
N ALA A 57 21.40 -4.01 0.94
CA ALA A 57 21.64 -5.29 0.26
C ALA A 57 20.67 -6.38 0.73
N THR A 58 20.44 -6.48 2.04
CA THR A 58 19.47 -7.44 2.61
C THR A 58 18.04 -7.10 2.22
N ALA A 59 17.70 -5.81 2.09
CA ALA A 59 16.41 -5.36 1.61
C ALA A 59 16.19 -5.69 0.12
N GLU A 60 17.22 -5.51 -0.71
CA GLU A 60 17.19 -5.90 -2.14
C GLU A 60 17.02 -7.42 -2.29
N GLU A 61 17.75 -8.23 -1.49
CA GLU A 61 17.61 -9.68 -1.49
C GLU A 61 16.20 -10.13 -1.07
N TYR A 62 15.67 -9.55 0.01
CA TYR A 62 14.31 -9.84 0.48
C TYR A 62 13.27 -9.53 -0.58
N LEU A 63 13.32 -8.33 -1.19
CA LEU A 63 12.40 -7.96 -2.26
C LEU A 63 12.55 -8.86 -3.49
N GLY A 64 13.77 -9.30 -3.81
CA GLY A 64 13.99 -10.30 -4.85
C GLY A 64 13.21 -11.59 -4.59
N LYS A 65 13.22 -12.09 -3.35
CA LYS A 65 12.43 -13.27 -2.94
C LYS A 65 10.93 -13.00 -3.01
N LEU A 66 10.48 -11.82 -2.55
CA LEU A 66 9.07 -11.43 -2.62
C LEU A 66 8.58 -11.37 -4.06
N PHE A 67 9.32 -10.68 -4.96
CA PHE A 67 8.91 -10.52 -6.35
C PHE A 67 9.00 -11.81 -7.18
N LYS A 68 9.81 -12.79 -6.79
CA LYS A 68 9.74 -14.16 -7.34
C LYS A 68 8.41 -14.85 -7.05
N ASN A 69 7.75 -14.46 -5.98
CA ASN A 69 6.44 -14.98 -5.59
C ASN A 69 5.27 -14.22 -6.23
N VAL A 70 5.54 -13.23 -7.10
CA VAL A 70 4.52 -12.44 -7.79
C VAL A 70 4.26 -13.03 -9.17
N PRO A 71 3.18 -13.80 -9.36
CA PRO A 71 2.89 -14.47 -10.64
C PRO A 71 2.37 -13.50 -11.70
N VAL A 72 1.79 -12.37 -11.30
CA VAL A 72 1.20 -11.37 -12.20
C VAL A 72 1.52 -9.99 -11.68
N LEU A 73 2.12 -9.14 -12.53
CA LEU A 73 2.31 -7.72 -12.29
C LEU A 73 1.27 -6.92 -13.08
N ASP A 74 0.14 -6.64 -12.45
CA ASP A 74 -0.90 -5.82 -13.04
C ASP A 74 -0.44 -4.35 -13.20
N THR A 75 -1.00 -3.64 -14.15
CA THR A 75 -0.63 -2.23 -14.41
C THR A 75 -1.04 -1.26 -13.31
N GLY A 76 -1.99 -1.65 -12.45
CA GLY A 76 -2.49 -0.82 -11.36
C GLY A 76 -3.26 -1.59 -10.29
N ALA A 77 -3.57 -0.91 -9.18
CA ALA A 77 -4.20 -1.51 -8.01
C ALA A 77 -5.55 -2.19 -8.32
N ARG A 78 -6.36 -1.59 -9.21
CA ARG A 78 -7.66 -2.19 -9.60
C ARG A 78 -7.48 -3.49 -10.38
N GLY A 79 -6.47 -3.58 -11.26
CA GLY A 79 -6.09 -4.82 -11.94
C GLY A 79 -5.72 -5.91 -10.93
N SER A 80 -4.88 -5.57 -9.96
CA SER A 80 -4.48 -6.50 -8.89
C SER A 80 -5.67 -6.98 -8.06
N LEU A 81 -6.62 -6.10 -7.74
CA LEU A 81 -7.84 -6.49 -7.05
C LEU A 81 -8.68 -7.46 -7.90
N THR A 82 -8.83 -7.20 -9.20
CA THR A 82 -9.54 -8.10 -10.11
C THR A 82 -8.83 -9.47 -10.18
N THR A 83 -7.51 -9.47 -10.33
CA THR A 83 -6.71 -10.69 -10.36
C THR A 83 -6.86 -11.49 -9.08
N PHE A 84 -6.74 -10.84 -7.93
CA PHE A 84 -6.89 -11.51 -6.64
C PHE A 84 -8.33 -11.91 -6.36
N ALA A 85 -9.27 -10.96 -6.33
CA ALA A 85 -10.60 -11.18 -5.79
C ALA A 85 -11.57 -11.86 -6.75
N GLN A 86 -11.49 -11.56 -8.06
CA GLN A 86 -12.43 -12.08 -9.06
C GLN A 86 -11.88 -13.32 -9.78
N ARG A 87 -10.59 -13.29 -10.16
CA ARG A 87 -9.96 -14.43 -10.86
C ARG A 87 -9.46 -15.51 -9.92
N GLY A 88 -9.42 -15.24 -8.61
CA GLY A 88 -8.98 -16.22 -7.61
C GLY A 88 -7.48 -16.50 -7.59
N ILE A 89 -6.66 -15.67 -8.24
CA ILE A 89 -5.21 -15.85 -8.33
C ILE A 89 -4.54 -15.22 -7.11
N GLY A 90 -3.56 -15.91 -6.52
CA GLY A 90 -2.78 -15.44 -5.38
C GLY A 90 -3.34 -15.85 -4.01
N ASP A 91 -2.45 -15.97 -3.05
CA ASP A 91 -2.74 -16.27 -1.65
C ASP A 91 -2.92 -14.99 -0.81
N VAL A 92 -2.19 -13.94 -1.19
CA VAL A 92 -2.16 -12.64 -0.53
C VAL A 92 -2.05 -11.52 -1.54
N MET A 93 -2.77 -10.42 -1.31
CA MET A 93 -2.62 -9.18 -2.06
C MET A 93 -2.10 -8.08 -1.14
N ILE A 94 -1.01 -7.41 -1.56
CA ILE A 94 -0.54 -6.19 -0.91
C ILE A 94 -1.44 -5.05 -1.39
N SER A 95 -2.12 -4.40 -0.45
CA SER A 95 -3.19 -3.44 -0.76
C SER A 95 -3.10 -2.17 0.08
N TRP A 96 -3.71 -1.13 -0.43
CA TRP A 96 -4.07 0.01 0.40
C TRP A 96 -5.18 -0.41 1.37
N GLU A 97 -5.14 0.14 2.58
CA GLU A 97 -6.06 -0.23 3.66
C GLU A 97 -7.52 0.02 3.28
N ASN A 98 -7.82 1.18 2.69
CA ASN A 98 -9.18 1.49 2.22
C ASN A 98 -9.68 0.53 1.15
N GLU A 99 -8.83 0.12 0.20
CA GLU A 99 -9.18 -0.85 -0.85
C GLU A 99 -9.45 -2.24 -0.25
N ALA A 100 -8.69 -2.65 0.75
CA ALA A 100 -8.90 -3.92 1.45
C ALA A 100 -10.24 -3.96 2.19
N PHE A 101 -10.62 -2.86 2.86
CA PHE A 101 -11.93 -2.73 3.49
C PHE A 101 -13.07 -2.75 2.47
N LEU A 102 -12.92 -1.99 1.36
CA LEU A 102 -13.91 -1.97 0.28
C LEU A 102 -14.08 -3.34 -0.36
N ALA A 103 -12.98 -4.03 -0.65
CA ALA A 103 -13.01 -5.38 -1.19
C ALA A 103 -13.77 -6.35 -0.28
N SER A 104 -13.48 -6.32 1.02
CA SER A 104 -14.20 -7.15 2.00
C SER A 104 -15.69 -6.83 2.07
N ARG A 105 -16.06 -5.53 1.97
CA ARG A 105 -17.46 -5.11 2.02
C ARG A 105 -18.24 -5.46 0.75
N GLU A 106 -17.64 -5.22 -0.43
CA GLU A 106 -18.34 -5.29 -1.72
C GLU A 106 -18.30 -6.70 -2.33
N LEU A 107 -17.21 -7.44 -2.11
CA LEU A 107 -17.02 -8.76 -2.70
C LEU A 107 -17.35 -9.91 -1.73
N GLY A 108 -17.71 -9.59 -0.50
CA GLY A 108 -18.18 -10.52 0.52
C GLY A 108 -17.28 -10.59 1.75
N LYS A 109 -17.85 -10.28 2.92
CA LYS A 109 -17.18 -10.30 4.23
C LYS A 109 -16.57 -11.66 4.58
N ASP A 110 -17.11 -12.73 3.99
CA ASP A 110 -16.70 -14.11 4.27
C ASP A 110 -15.64 -14.64 3.28
N LYS A 111 -15.13 -13.81 2.37
CA LYS A 111 -14.15 -14.25 1.37
C LYS A 111 -12.71 -13.89 1.73
N PHE A 112 -12.54 -12.80 2.49
CA PHE A 112 -11.23 -12.22 2.75
C PHE A 112 -11.06 -11.84 4.21
N GLU A 113 -9.79 -11.74 4.62
CA GLU A 113 -9.36 -11.17 5.91
C GLU A 113 -8.26 -10.15 5.67
N ILE A 114 -8.24 -9.11 6.52
CA ILE A 114 -7.21 -8.07 6.48
C ILE A 114 -6.17 -8.41 7.53
N VAL A 115 -4.92 -8.53 7.11
CA VAL A 115 -3.76 -8.68 7.99
C VAL A 115 -2.99 -7.38 7.99
N VAL A 116 -2.80 -6.81 9.18
CA VAL A 116 -2.04 -5.57 9.38
C VAL A 116 -0.59 -5.96 9.69
N PRO A 117 0.39 -5.55 8.86
CA PRO A 117 1.80 -5.87 9.08
C PRO A 117 2.40 -5.06 10.23
N THR A 118 3.53 -5.51 10.75
CA THR A 118 4.25 -4.83 11.85
C THR A 118 4.81 -3.46 11.44
N VAL A 119 5.11 -3.27 10.16
CA VAL A 119 5.60 -2.01 9.58
C VAL A 119 4.78 -1.70 8.33
N SER A 120 4.39 -0.46 8.14
CA SER A 120 3.77 0.04 6.92
C SER A 120 4.29 1.43 6.58
N ILE A 121 3.80 2.02 5.50
CA ILE A 121 4.16 3.37 5.08
C ILE A 121 2.93 4.26 5.09
N LEU A 122 3.10 5.49 5.54
CA LEU A 122 2.06 6.52 5.43
C LEU A 122 1.94 6.94 3.97
N ALA A 123 0.86 6.51 3.33
CA ALA A 123 0.58 6.88 1.94
C ALA A 123 -0.14 8.24 1.91
N GLU A 124 0.58 9.27 1.49
CA GLU A 124 0.09 10.65 1.37
C GLU A 124 0.19 11.10 -0.09
N PRO A 125 -0.75 10.66 -0.97
CA PRO A 125 -0.76 11.13 -2.34
C PRO A 125 -1.07 12.65 -2.35
N PRO A 126 -0.21 13.47 -3.00
CA PRO A 126 -0.42 14.91 -3.03
C PRO A 126 -1.61 15.27 -3.91
N VAL A 127 -2.31 16.35 -3.56
CA VAL A 127 -3.36 16.97 -4.34
C VAL A 127 -3.06 18.47 -4.51
N ALA A 128 -3.33 19.02 -5.69
CA ALA A 128 -3.09 20.42 -5.99
C ALA A 128 -4.17 21.00 -6.91
N VAL A 129 -4.37 22.30 -6.82
CA VAL A 129 -5.19 23.04 -7.79
C VAL A 129 -4.38 23.23 -9.07
N VAL A 130 -4.94 22.91 -10.22
CA VAL A 130 -4.32 23.12 -11.53
C VAL A 130 -4.20 24.63 -11.83
N ASP A 131 -3.06 25.07 -12.35
CA ASP A 131 -2.79 26.50 -12.56
C ASP A 131 -3.85 27.22 -13.40
N LYS A 132 -4.29 26.62 -14.48
CA LYS A 132 -5.25 27.18 -15.43
C LYS A 132 -6.68 26.67 -15.18
N VAL A 133 -7.05 26.37 -13.93
CA VAL A 133 -8.41 25.95 -13.60
C VAL A 133 -9.41 27.09 -13.83
N ALA A 134 -10.56 26.76 -14.43
CA ALA A 134 -11.60 27.75 -14.75
C ALA A 134 -12.21 28.40 -13.49
N VAL A 135 -12.35 27.65 -12.40
CA VAL A 135 -12.96 28.11 -11.13
C VAL A 135 -12.00 27.87 -9.96
N ARG A 136 -10.95 28.68 -9.87
CA ARG A 136 -9.90 28.55 -8.83
C ARG A 136 -10.48 28.59 -7.40
N ARG A 137 -11.37 29.57 -7.13
CA ARG A 137 -11.99 29.71 -5.80
C ARG A 137 -12.75 28.46 -5.37
N GLY A 138 -13.51 27.87 -6.26
CA GLY A 138 -14.26 26.63 -5.99
C GLY A 138 -13.32 25.44 -5.78
N SER A 139 -12.27 25.33 -6.59
CA SER A 139 -11.27 24.25 -6.47
C SER A 139 -10.51 24.34 -5.14
N THR A 140 -10.12 25.54 -4.73
CA THR A 140 -9.45 25.77 -3.43
C THR A 140 -10.38 25.43 -2.28
N ALA A 141 -11.63 25.93 -2.30
CA ALA A 141 -12.63 25.63 -1.25
C ALA A 141 -12.90 24.12 -1.13
N TYR A 142 -12.92 23.39 -2.26
CA TYR A 142 -13.06 21.94 -2.24
C TYR A 142 -11.90 21.25 -1.53
N LEU A 143 -10.65 21.65 -1.83
CA LEU A 143 -9.49 21.07 -1.17
C LEU A 143 -9.45 21.40 0.33
N GLU A 144 -9.80 22.62 0.72
CA GLU A 144 -9.91 23.02 2.13
C GLU A 144 -10.98 22.21 2.86
N TYR A 145 -12.13 21.98 2.21
CA TYR A 145 -13.20 21.15 2.77
C TYR A 145 -12.76 19.73 3.12
N LEU A 146 -11.85 19.13 2.35
CA LEU A 146 -11.32 17.79 2.67
C LEU A 146 -10.64 17.73 4.05
N TYR A 147 -10.14 18.87 4.55
CA TYR A 147 -9.50 18.99 5.86
C TYR A 147 -10.44 19.51 6.95
N SER A 148 -11.68 19.87 6.60
CA SER A 148 -12.68 20.21 7.60
C SER A 148 -13.07 18.96 8.42
N LYS A 149 -13.59 19.17 9.63
CA LYS A 149 -14.04 18.06 10.48
C LYS A 149 -15.10 17.20 9.78
N GLU A 150 -16.04 17.82 9.05
CA GLU A 150 -17.06 17.13 8.26
C GLU A 150 -16.42 16.32 7.12
N GLY A 151 -15.49 16.92 6.36
CA GLY A 151 -14.73 16.21 5.32
C GLY A 151 -13.96 15.02 5.89
N GLN A 152 -13.32 15.17 7.05
CA GLN A 152 -12.60 14.10 7.72
C GLN A 152 -13.52 12.98 8.23
N GLU A 153 -14.73 13.27 8.66
CA GLU A 153 -15.76 12.26 8.98
C GLU A 153 -16.17 11.47 7.73
N ILE A 154 -16.29 12.14 6.58
CA ILE A 154 -16.60 11.49 5.30
C ILE A 154 -15.48 10.56 4.89
N VAL A 155 -14.22 11.02 4.91
CA VAL A 155 -13.07 10.17 4.52
C VAL A 155 -12.93 8.96 5.44
N ALA A 156 -13.17 9.11 6.76
CA ALA A 156 -13.14 8.01 7.71
C ALA A 156 -14.21 6.94 7.42
N ARG A 157 -15.45 7.35 7.08
CA ARG A 157 -16.53 6.43 6.66
C ARG A 157 -16.21 5.67 5.37
N HIS A 158 -15.33 6.22 4.53
CA HIS A 158 -14.82 5.58 3.32
C HIS A 158 -13.49 4.85 3.53
N TYR A 159 -13.15 4.54 4.79
CA TYR A 159 -11.97 3.77 5.19
C TYR A 159 -10.62 4.44 4.92
N TYR A 160 -10.60 5.76 4.81
CA TYR A 160 -9.35 6.52 4.85
C TYR A 160 -9.07 6.99 6.29
N ARG A 161 -7.83 6.89 6.72
CA ARG A 161 -7.42 7.35 8.05
C ARG A 161 -7.56 8.86 8.15
N PRO A 162 -8.43 9.38 9.03
CA PRO A 162 -8.58 10.82 9.17
C PRO A 162 -7.35 11.44 9.83
N ARG A 163 -7.06 12.68 9.48
CA ARG A 163 -5.98 13.47 10.10
C ARG A 163 -6.46 14.26 11.32
N ASP A 164 -7.72 14.58 11.39
CA ASP A 164 -8.34 15.23 12.55
C ASP A 164 -8.30 14.27 13.75
N PRO A 165 -7.69 14.68 14.90
CA PRO A 165 -7.49 13.77 16.03
C PRO A 165 -8.80 13.37 16.73
N GLU A 166 -9.82 14.23 16.73
CA GLU A 166 -11.12 13.89 17.33
C GLU A 166 -11.87 12.88 16.45
N VAL A 167 -11.82 13.08 15.14
CA VAL A 167 -12.39 12.11 14.18
C VAL A 167 -11.61 10.80 14.27
N ALA A 168 -10.26 10.85 14.30
CA ALA A 168 -9.44 9.65 14.42
C ALA A 168 -9.77 8.84 15.68
N ALA A 169 -10.03 9.50 16.80
CA ALA A 169 -10.42 8.84 18.04
C ALA A 169 -11.74 8.07 17.92
N LYS A 170 -12.73 8.61 17.19
CA LYS A 170 -14.02 7.93 16.93
C LYS A 170 -13.87 6.65 16.12
N TYR A 171 -12.89 6.60 15.24
CA TYR A 171 -12.64 5.46 14.34
C TYR A 171 -11.48 4.56 14.78
N ALA A 172 -11.02 4.68 16.03
CA ALA A 172 -9.88 3.93 16.57
C ALA A 172 -10.07 2.41 16.51
N SER A 173 -11.30 1.91 16.61
CA SER A 173 -11.63 0.48 16.45
C SER A 173 -11.51 0.00 15.01
N THR A 174 -11.72 0.89 14.03
CA THR A 174 -11.59 0.57 12.61
C THR A 174 -10.13 0.60 12.15
N PHE A 175 -9.36 1.54 12.70
CA PHE A 175 -7.98 1.80 12.30
C PHE A 175 -6.99 1.49 13.45
N PRO A 176 -6.51 0.24 13.57
CA PRO A 176 -5.54 -0.11 14.60
C PRO A 176 -4.24 0.70 14.44
N ARG A 177 -3.50 0.85 15.52
CA ARG A 177 -2.18 1.50 15.47
C ARG A 177 -1.22 0.66 14.62
N ILE A 178 -0.52 1.31 13.70
CA ILE A 178 0.47 0.71 12.82
C ILE A 178 1.77 1.50 12.98
N ASN A 179 2.90 0.81 12.95
CA ASN A 179 4.20 1.47 12.90
C ASN A 179 4.43 1.94 11.46
N LEU A 180 4.38 3.25 11.26
CA LEU A 180 4.46 3.88 9.93
C LEU A 180 5.84 4.51 9.73
N VAL A 181 6.44 4.24 8.58
CA VAL A 181 7.47 5.08 7.98
C VAL A 181 6.83 6.08 7.03
N THR A 182 7.57 7.09 6.63
CA THR A 182 7.11 8.13 5.70
C THR A 182 8.01 8.18 4.47
N ILE A 183 7.61 8.90 3.45
CA ILE A 183 8.48 9.12 2.27
C ILE A 183 9.74 9.93 2.63
N ALA A 184 9.73 10.69 3.73
CA ALA A 184 10.90 11.41 4.22
C ALA A 184 12.02 10.45 4.66
N ASP A 185 11.67 9.28 5.20
CA ASP A 185 12.65 8.24 5.57
C ASP A 185 13.45 7.70 4.36
N PHE A 186 12.92 7.90 3.16
CA PHE A 186 13.57 7.59 1.88
C PHE A 186 14.24 8.82 1.22
N GLY A 187 14.28 9.96 1.90
CA GLY A 187 14.81 11.22 1.38
C GLY A 187 13.88 11.92 0.39
N GLY A 188 12.58 11.65 0.47
CA GLY A 188 11.55 12.21 -0.40
C GLY A 188 11.40 11.46 -1.73
N TRP A 189 10.35 11.82 -2.50
CA TRP A 189 10.01 11.14 -3.74
C TRP A 189 11.09 11.22 -4.82
N ALA A 190 11.80 12.34 -4.95
CA ALA A 190 12.86 12.49 -5.96
C ALA A 190 13.97 11.44 -5.74
N LYS A 191 14.44 11.29 -4.50
CA LYS A 191 15.47 10.31 -4.15
C LYS A 191 14.95 8.88 -4.23
N ALA A 192 13.76 8.61 -3.70
CA ALA A 192 13.15 7.29 -3.77
C ALA A 192 12.93 6.85 -5.23
N HIS A 193 12.48 7.75 -6.11
CA HIS A 193 12.35 7.46 -7.54
C HIS A 193 13.68 7.14 -8.19
N ALA A 194 14.68 8.00 -8.02
CA ALA A 194 16.01 7.80 -8.61
C ALA A 194 16.67 6.49 -8.16
N THR A 195 16.52 6.13 -6.89
CA THR A 195 17.13 4.93 -6.31
C THR A 195 16.41 3.66 -6.74
N HIS A 196 15.07 3.66 -6.68
CA HIS A 196 14.31 2.42 -6.75
C HIS A 196 13.55 2.22 -8.06
N PHE A 197 13.05 3.29 -8.71
CA PHE A 197 12.05 3.19 -9.78
C PHE A 197 12.48 3.76 -11.12
N ALA A 198 13.55 4.54 -11.18
CA ALA A 198 14.14 4.99 -12.44
C ALA A 198 14.66 3.78 -13.24
N ASP A 199 14.89 3.96 -14.53
CA ASP A 199 15.45 2.93 -15.39
C ASP A 199 16.84 2.53 -14.88
N GLY A 200 17.07 1.22 -14.75
CA GLY A 200 18.24 0.65 -14.10
C GLY A 200 18.25 0.76 -12.55
N GLY A 201 17.19 1.27 -11.95
CA GLY A 201 17.02 1.35 -10.49
C GLY A 201 16.93 -0.01 -9.81
N THR A 202 16.79 -0.01 -8.48
CA THR A 202 16.78 -1.24 -7.69
C THR A 202 15.67 -2.21 -8.11
N PHE A 203 14.48 -1.70 -8.45
CA PHE A 203 13.38 -2.57 -8.90
C PHE A 203 13.72 -3.32 -10.19
N ASP A 204 14.34 -2.65 -11.17
CA ASP A 204 14.73 -3.30 -12.43
C ASP A 204 15.75 -4.43 -12.17
N ARG A 205 16.72 -4.21 -11.29
CA ARG A 205 17.70 -5.24 -10.90
C ARG A 205 17.06 -6.44 -10.19
N ILE A 206 16.07 -6.18 -9.33
CA ILE A 206 15.31 -7.22 -8.62
C ILE A 206 14.51 -8.06 -9.61
N TYR A 207 13.82 -7.40 -10.53
CA TYR A 207 12.89 -8.06 -11.44
C TYR A 207 13.57 -8.76 -12.63
N ALA A 208 14.77 -8.33 -13.00
CA ALA A 208 15.57 -8.96 -14.06
C ALA A 208 16.23 -10.29 -13.60
N ARG A 209 16.19 -10.64 -12.32
CA ARG A 209 16.73 -11.87 -11.74
C ARG A 209 15.65 -12.96 -11.71
#